data_afdb236ff7ddd7bf58a27729a1376913
#
_entry.id   afdb236ff7ddd7bf58a27729a1376913
#
_cell.length_a   1.000
_cell.length_b   1.000
_cell.length_c   1.000
_cell.angle_alpha   90.00
_cell.angle_beta   90.00
_cell.angle_gamma   90.00
#
_symmetry.space_group_name_H-M   'P 1'
#
loop_
_entity.id
_entity.type
_entity.pdbx_description
1 polymer ?
#
loop_
_entity_poly.entity_id
_entity_poly.type
_entity_poly.pdbx_seq_one_letter_code
_entity_poly.pdbx_strand_id
1 'polypeptide(L)'
;IDNCIEKIHAYSEDTVRRIAEFDKLRSDKPAIVVNGDSRSVQLDQHLPKGVLLDGVFTSPPYVGQIDYHDQHIYAYELFGFPRNDASEIGPKKSGKSKAAQEAYVNDIAAVFRNVSKYLKPDGKIFIVANDRFNLYPRIAELAGLNIKETILRAVTKRTEQGDNPYQESIFYMVKNKKV
;
A
#
# COMPACT_ATOMS: atom_id res chain seq x y z
N ILE A 1 12.40 -33.40 -3.19
CA ILE A 1 13.43 -32.41 -3.67
C ILE A 1 13.19 -32.13 -5.15
N ASP A 2 13.03 -33.17 -5.98
CA ASP A 2 12.84 -33.02 -7.44
C ASP A 2 11.62 -32.14 -7.80
N ASN A 3 10.52 -32.28 -7.08
CA ASN A 3 9.33 -31.44 -7.26
C ASN A 3 9.57 -29.94 -6.93
N CYS A 4 10.49 -29.61 -6.03
CA CYS A 4 10.87 -28.23 -5.76
C CYS A 4 11.64 -27.61 -6.91
N ILE A 5 12.58 -28.34 -7.49
CA ILE A 5 13.39 -27.88 -8.63
C ILE A 5 12.51 -27.62 -9.85
N GLU A 6 11.62 -28.57 -10.17
CA GLU A 6 10.67 -28.41 -11.28
C GLU A 6 9.78 -27.19 -11.09
N LYS A 7 9.28 -26.93 -9.87
CA LYS A 7 8.47 -25.74 -9.57
C LYS A 7 9.26 -24.45 -9.68
N ILE A 8 10.53 -24.45 -9.25
CA ILE A 8 11.41 -23.28 -9.41
C ILE A 8 11.66 -23.00 -10.89
N HIS A 9 11.93 -24.02 -11.70
CA HIS A 9 12.08 -23.87 -13.15
C HIS A 9 10.81 -23.31 -13.80
N ALA A 10 9.66 -23.93 -13.55
CA ALA A 10 8.39 -23.46 -14.10
C ALA A 10 8.05 -22.02 -13.69
N TYR A 11 8.33 -21.65 -12.42
CA TYR A 11 8.14 -20.28 -11.93
C TYR A 11 9.10 -19.29 -12.61
N SER A 12 10.36 -19.70 -12.83
CA SER A 12 11.36 -18.86 -13.50
C SER A 12 10.99 -18.62 -14.97
N GLU A 13 10.57 -19.65 -15.69
CA GLU A 13 10.10 -19.54 -17.07
C GLU A 13 8.86 -18.63 -17.19
N ASP A 14 7.87 -18.82 -16.32
CA ASP A 14 6.68 -17.94 -16.28
C ASP A 14 7.06 -16.49 -15.97
N THR A 15 8.00 -16.27 -15.04
CA THR A 15 8.50 -14.94 -14.70
C THR A 15 9.17 -14.27 -15.90
N VAL A 16 10.06 -14.96 -16.61
CA VAL A 16 10.72 -14.44 -17.81
C VAL A 16 9.69 -14.08 -18.89
N ARG A 17 8.72 -14.96 -19.12
CA ARG A 17 7.64 -14.70 -20.06
C ARG A 17 6.82 -13.44 -19.69
N ARG A 18 6.42 -13.30 -18.43
CA ARG A 18 5.68 -12.13 -17.93
C ARG A 18 6.48 -10.84 -18.01
N ILE A 19 7.78 -10.89 -17.75
CA ILE A 19 8.66 -9.73 -17.91
C ILE A 19 8.72 -9.30 -19.37
N ALA A 20 8.84 -10.25 -20.31
CA ALA A 20 8.86 -9.95 -21.74
C ALA A 20 7.52 -9.38 -22.25
N GLU A 21 6.39 -9.84 -21.70
CA GLU A 21 5.08 -9.27 -21.98
C GLU A 21 4.95 -7.85 -21.41
N PHE A 22 5.39 -7.63 -20.18
CA PHE A 22 5.37 -6.31 -19.53
C PHE A 22 6.27 -5.31 -20.25
N ASP A 23 7.43 -5.74 -20.75
CA ASP A 23 8.38 -4.87 -21.47
C ASP A 23 7.75 -4.21 -22.71
N LYS A 24 6.79 -4.86 -23.34
CA LYS A 24 6.01 -4.30 -24.47
C LYS A 24 5.03 -3.20 -24.03
N LEU A 25 4.64 -3.18 -22.76
CA LEU A 25 3.63 -2.27 -22.22
C LEU A 25 4.26 -1.13 -21.42
N ARG A 26 5.49 -1.30 -20.95
CA ARG A 26 6.16 -0.29 -20.14
C ARG A 26 6.52 0.94 -20.97
N SER A 27 6.53 2.10 -20.32
CA SER A 27 7.07 3.34 -20.89
C SER A 27 8.54 3.51 -20.52
N ASP A 28 9.26 4.36 -21.25
CA ASP A 28 10.65 4.74 -20.95
C ASP A 28 10.78 5.71 -19.77
N LYS A 29 9.68 5.95 -19.06
CA LYS A 29 9.72 6.81 -17.87
C LYS A 29 10.50 6.15 -16.76
N PRO A 30 11.37 6.88 -16.06
CA PRO A 30 12.15 6.33 -14.96
C PRO A 30 11.25 5.88 -13.81
N ALA A 31 11.59 4.74 -13.23
CA ALA A 31 11.01 4.28 -11.97
C ALA A 31 12.04 4.53 -10.85
N ILE A 32 11.59 5.13 -9.75
CA ILE A 32 12.43 5.41 -8.58
C ILE A 32 11.86 4.61 -7.41
N VAL A 33 12.69 3.76 -6.82
CA VAL A 33 12.35 3.02 -5.61
C VAL A 33 13.02 3.70 -4.43
N VAL A 34 12.21 4.12 -3.45
CA VAL A 34 12.70 4.80 -2.24
C VAL A 34 12.42 3.91 -1.03
N ASN A 35 13.47 3.59 -0.27
CA ASN A 35 13.35 2.89 1.00
C ASN A 35 13.25 3.91 2.15
N GLY A 36 12.22 3.78 2.99
CA GLY A 36 12.01 4.68 4.13
C GLY A 36 10.63 4.53 4.76
N ASP A 37 10.44 5.19 5.88
CA ASP A 37 9.12 5.29 6.52
C ASP A 37 8.23 6.24 5.72
N SER A 38 7.15 5.73 5.15
CA SER A 38 6.22 6.50 4.32
C SER A 38 5.53 7.66 5.07
N ARG A 39 5.52 7.64 6.42
CA ARG A 39 5.02 8.75 7.25
C ARG A 39 5.92 9.98 7.21
N SER A 40 7.21 9.81 6.88
CA SER A 40 8.23 10.87 7.01
C SER A 40 9.23 10.97 5.87
N VAL A 41 9.25 10.02 4.94
CA VAL A 41 10.20 10.01 3.81
C VAL A 41 10.12 11.31 3.01
N GLN A 42 11.30 11.87 2.68
CA GLN A 42 11.43 13.12 1.94
C GLN A 42 11.58 12.82 0.45
N LEU A 43 10.47 12.86 -0.29
CA LEU A 43 10.45 12.51 -1.71
C LEU A 43 11.15 13.54 -2.59
N ASP A 44 11.25 14.80 -2.17
CA ASP A 44 11.96 15.87 -2.87
C ASP A 44 13.47 15.61 -3.03
N GLN A 45 14.05 14.75 -2.20
CA GLN A 45 15.44 14.29 -2.34
C GLN A 45 15.61 13.27 -3.48
N HIS A 46 14.53 12.70 -3.97
CA HIS A 46 14.52 11.64 -4.98
C HIS A 46 13.86 12.08 -6.29
N LEU A 47 13.06 13.14 -6.26
CA LEU A 47 12.39 13.69 -7.43
C LEU A 47 13.24 14.82 -8.04
N PRO A 48 13.16 15.05 -9.36
CA PRO A 48 13.75 16.25 -9.96
C PRO A 48 13.21 17.52 -9.30
N LYS A 49 14.05 18.54 -9.17
CA LYS A 49 13.71 19.78 -8.49
C LYS A 49 12.43 20.41 -9.06
N GLY A 50 11.47 20.68 -8.19
CA GLY A 50 10.20 21.34 -8.56
C GLY A 50 9.17 20.43 -9.20
N VAL A 51 9.46 19.14 -9.36
CA VAL A 51 8.49 18.16 -9.87
C VAL A 51 7.49 17.79 -8.77
N LEU A 52 6.21 17.89 -9.12
CA LEU A 52 5.11 17.40 -8.30
C LEU A 52 4.49 16.15 -8.95
N LEU A 53 4.01 15.25 -8.11
CA LEU A 53 3.35 14.02 -8.52
C LEU A 53 1.92 14.27 -9.01
N ASP A 54 1.51 13.56 -10.03
CA ASP A 54 0.15 13.61 -10.59
C ASP A 54 -0.87 12.92 -9.69
N GLY A 55 -0.44 11.90 -8.95
CA GLY A 55 -1.32 11.17 -8.06
C GLY A 55 -0.62 10.12 -7.21
N VAL A 56 -1.45 9.44 -6.40
CA VAL A 56 -1.08 8.28 -5.58
C VAL A 56 -2.01 7.12 -5.92
N PHE A 57 -1.42 5.94 -6.10
CA PHE A 57 -2.16 4.69 -6.15
C PHE A 57 -1.55 3.73 -5.13
N THR A 58 -2.35 3.25 -4.18
CA THR A 58 -1.84 2.41 -3.09
C THR A 58 -2.88 1.45 -2.53
N SER A 59 -2.39 0.35 -1.96
CA SER A 59 -3.15 -0.54 -1.09
C SER A 59 -2.40 -0.62 0.25
N PRO A 60 -2.78 0.18 1.25
CA PRO A 60 -2.13 0.17 2.57
C PRO A 60 -2.36 -1.15 3.30
N PRO A 61 -1.55 -1.48 4.32
CA PRO A 61 -1.82 -2.63 5.16
C PRO A 61 -3.20 -2.51 5.82
N TYR A 62 -3.85 -3.66 6.07
CA TYR A 62 -5.16 -3.69 6.71
C TYR A 62 -5.00 -3.92 8.22
N VAL A 63 -5.67 -3.10 9.02
CA VAL A 63 -5.54 -3.13 10.48
C VAL A 63 -5.81 -4.51 11.06
N GLY A 64 -4.81 -5.04 11.78
CA GLY A 64 -4.91 -6.30 12.51
C GLY A 64 -5.10 -7.55 11.64
N GLN A 65 -4.61 -7.54 10.39
CA GLN A 65 -4.75 -8.70 9.49
C GLN A 65 -3.41 -9.40 9.22
N ILE A 66 -2.34 -8.69 9.01
CA ILE A 66 -1.06 -9.25 8.58
C ILE A 66 0.05 -8.68 9.46
N ASP A 67 1.02 -9.53 9.83
CA ASP A 67 2.34 -9.15 10.33
C ASP A 67 3.31 -9.35 9.17
N TYR A 68 3.62 -8.28 8.44
CA TYR A 68 4.42 -8.36 7.21
C TYR A 68 5.85 -8.80 7.49
N HIS A 69 6.43 -8.39 8.62
CA HIS A 69 7.77 -8.81 9.00
C HIS A 69 7.84 -10.32 9.28
N ASP A 70 6.82 -10.90 9.92
CA ASP A 70 6.76 -12.34 10.14
C ASP A 70 6.45 -13.10 8.86
N GLN A 71 5.58 -12.56 8.00
CA GLN A 71 5.27 -13.17 6.71
C GLN A 71 6.49 -13.25 5.79
N HIS A 72 7.42 -12.30 5.89
CA HIS A 72 8.63 -12.21 5.07
C HIS A 72 9.90 -12.55 5.84
N ILE A 73 9.82 -13.29 6.96
CA ILE A 73 10.97 -13.63 7.80
C ILE A 73 12.11 -14.29 7.00
N TYR A 74 11.76 -15.12 6.02
CA TYR A 74 12.73 -15.77 5.14
C TYR A 74 13.64 -14.78 4.38
N ALA A 75 13.11 -13.61 4.02
CA ALA A 75 13.91 -12.59 3.32
C ALA A 75 14.90 -11.91 4.29
N TYR A 76 14.49 -11.67 5.52
CA TYR A 76 15.38 -11.12 6.56
C TYR A 76 16.51 -12.09 6.87
N GLU A 77 16.22 -13.38 7.01
CA GLU A 77 17.22 -14.42 7.27
C GLU A 77 18.16 -14.63 6.08
N LEU A 78 17.61 -14.66 4.85
CA LEU A 78 18.40 -14.90 3.63
C LEU A 78 19.34 -13.74 3.30
N PHE A 79 18.88 -12.50 3.48
CA PHE A 79 19.64 -11.31 3.09
C PHE A 79 20.28 -10.56 4.27
N GLY A 80 20.06 -11.01 5.49
CA GLY A 80 20.63 -10.38 6.69
C GLY A 80 20.08 -8.96 6.97
N PHE A 81 18.89 -8.64 6.51
CA PHE A 81 18.30 -7.34 6.75
C PHE A 81 17.82 -7.20 8.19
N PRO A 82 17.99 -6.03 8.83
CA PRO A 82 17.44 -5.78 10.15
C PRO A 82 15.91 -5.68 10.08
N ARG A 83 15.23 -6.32 11.03
CA ARG A 83 13.78 -6.15 11.21
C ARG A 83 13.48 -4.81 11.89
N ASN A 84 12.35 -4.20 11.50
CA ASN A 84 11.85 -2.97 12.11
C ASN A 84 10.34 -3.09 12.43
N ASP A 85 10.00 -4.07 13.23
CA ASP A 85 8.61 -4.40 13.58
C ASP A 85 7.86 -3.22 14.25
N ALA A 86 8.59 -2.33 14.93
CA ALA A 86 8.01 -1.15 15.57
C ALA A 86 7.49 -0.10 14.56
N SER A 87 7.97 -0.13 13.33
CA SER A 87 7.52 0.79 12.26
C SER A 87 6.33 0.26 11.48
N GLU A 88 5.92 -0.98 11.71
CA GLU A 88 4.81 -1.59 10.98
C GLU A 88 3.48 -0.92 11.32
N ILE A 89 2.71 -0.55 10.29
CA ILE A 89 1.42 0.10 10.45
C ILE A 89 0.32 -0.96 10.54
N GLY A 90 -0.43 -0.97 11.65
CA GLY A 90 -1.58 -1.84 11.86
C GLY A 90 -1.27 -3.33 11.87
N PRO A 91 -0.17 -3.83 12.48
CA PRO A 91 0.19 -5.24 12.47
C PRO A 91 -0.86 -6.11 13.16
N LYS A 92 -0.97 -7.36 12.75
CA LYS A 92 -1.91 -8.34 13.31
C LYS A 92 -1.74 -8.51 14.83
N LYS A 93 -0.51 -8.50 15.32
CA LYS A 93 -0.18 -8.60 16.75
C LYS A 93 -0.78 -7.49 17.61
N SER A 94 -1.04 -6.30 17.04
CA SER A 94 -1.73 -5.20 17.74
C SER A 94 -3.25 -5.41 17.83
N GLY A 95 -3.80 -6.40 17.11
CA GLY A 95 -5.20 -6.73 17.12
C GLY A 95 -6.10 -5.69 16.42
N LYS A 96 -7.36 -5.69 16.81
CA LYS A 96 -8.44 -4.89 16.20
C LYS A 96 -9.19 -4.05 17.23
N SER A 97 -8.61 -3.81 18.39
CA SER A 97 -9.19 -2.97 19.45
C SER A 97 -9.39 -1.53 18.95
N LYS A 98 -10.22 -0.75 19.64
CA LYS A 98 -10.40 0.68 19.31
C LYS A 98 -9.07 1.44 19.35
N ALA A 99 -8.19 1.13 20.32
CA ALA A 99 -6.88 1.73 20.41
C ALA A 99 -5.98 1.38 19.20
N ALA A 100 -6.01 0.12 18.74
CA ALA A 100 -5.29 -0.30 17.55
C ALA A 100 -5.84 0.37 16.28
N GLN A 101 -7.16 0.53 16.18
CA GLN A 101 -7.79 1.24 15.07
C GLN A 101 -7.41 2.73 15.06
N GLU A 102 -7.39 3.39 16.22
CA GLU A 102 -7.01 4.81 16.32
C GLU A 102 -5.53 5.02 15.97
N ALA A 103 -4.63 4.14 16.43
CA ALA A 103 -3.22 4.17 16.05
C ALA A 103 -3.06 4.01 14.52
N TYR A 104 -3.76 3.05 13.92
CA TYR A 104 -3.78 2.85 12.48
C TYR A 104 -4.28 4.09 11.72
N VAL A 105 -5.38 4.70 12.17
CA VAL A 105 -5.93 5.92 11.58
C VAL A 105 -4.90 7.05 11.59
N ASN A 106 -4.22 7.27 12.71
CA ASN A 106 -3.21 8.30 12.84
C ASN A 106 -2.00 8.05 11.93
N ASP A 107 -1.52 6.82 11.87
CA ASP A 107 -0.39 6.42 11.03
C ASP A 107 -0.69 6.56 9.53
N ILE A 108 -1.82 6.04 9.07
CA ILE A 108 -2.21 6.16 7.66
C ILE A 108 -2.48 7.62 7.28
N ALA A 109 -3.10 8.39 8.17
CA ALA A 109 -3.28 9.83 7.94
C ALA A 109 -1.93 10.55 7.85
N ALA A 110 -0.92 10.17 8.65
CA ALA A 110 0.42 10.72 8.56
C ALA A 110 1.09 10.42 7.20
N VAL A 111 0.92 9.20 6.67
CA VAL A 111 1.39 8.84 5.33
C VAL A 111 0.76 9.76 4.27
N PHE A 112 -0.56 9.93 4.31
CA PHE A 112 -1.24 10.76 3.31
C PHE A 112 -0.94 12.26 3.48
N ARG A 113 -0.75 12.75 4.71
CA ARG A 113 -0.23 14.11 4.92
C ARG A 113 1.16 14.29 4.33
N ASN A 114 2.03 13.31 4.51
CA ASN A 114 3.38 13.38 3.98
C ASN A 114 3.38 13.40 2.45
N VAL A 115 2.73 12.45 1.78
CA VAL A 115 2.72 12.38 0.32
C VAL A 115 2.00 13.57 -0.31
N SER A 116 0.99 14.14 0.36
CA SER A 116 0.24 15.30 -0.13
C SER A 116 1.10 16.55 -0.33
N LYS A 117 2.25 16.66 0.35
CA LYS A 117 3.21 17.75 0.15
C LYS A 117 3.79 17.75 -1.26
N TYR A 118 3.89 16.58 -1.86
CA TYR A 118 4.52 16.36 -3.16
C TYR A 118 3.51 16.22 -4.31
N LEU A 119 2.21 16.25 -4.02
CA LEU A 119 1.16 16.17 -5.03
C LEU A 119 0.85 17.54 -5.64
N LYS A 120 0.52 17.55 -6.93
CA LYS A 120 -0.11 18.68 -7.60
C LYS A 120 -1.40 19.10 -6.86
N PRO A 121 -1.85 20.36 -7.00
CA PRO A 121 -3.11 20.83 -6.40
C PRO A 121 -4.33 19.98 -6.79
N ASP A 122 -4.37 19.50 -8.03
CA ASP A 122 -5.40 18.64 -8.62
C ASP A 122 -5.02 17.15 -8.61
N GLY A 123 -3.95 16.79 -7.90
CA GLY A 123 -3.45 15.42 -7.79
C GLY A 123 -4.51 14.47 -7.24
N LYS A 124 -4.59 13.29 -7.83
CA LYS A 124 -5.59 12.27 -7.52
C LYS A 124 -5.02 11.20 -6.62
N ILE A 125 -5.81 10.71 -5.67
CA ILE A 125 -5.41 9.64 -4.76
C ILE A 125 -6.42 8.50 -4.89
N PHE A 126 -5.93 7.31 -5.24
CA PHE A 126 -6.71 6.08 -5.28
C PHE A 126 -6.17 5.11 -4.24
N ILE A 127 -7.04 4.65 -3.36
CA ILE A 127 -6.72 3.76 -2.26
C ILE A 127 -7.60 2.53 -2.36
N VAL A 128 -6.99 1.35 -2.46
CA VAL A 128 -7.70 0.07 -2.38
C VAL A 128 -7.55 -0.47 -0.96
N ALA A 129 -8.65 -0.61 -0.24
CA ALA A 129 -8.61 -1.06 1.14
C ALA A 129 -9.83 -1.87 1.56
N ASN A 130 -9.62 -2.78 2.51
CA ASN A 130 -10.71 -3.38 3.26
C ASN A 130 -11.06 -2.48 4.45
N ASP A 131 -12.07 -1.63 4.27
CA ASP A 131 -12.51 -0.68 5.30
C ASP A 131 -13.69 -1.20 6.13
N ARG A 132 -13.60 -2.42 6.62
CA ARG A 132 -14.66 -3.05 7.45
C ARG A 132 -15.02 -2.29 8.72
N PHE A 133 -14.15 -1.40 9.19
CA PHE A 133 -14.35 -0.60 10.39
C PHE A 133 -14.72 0.85 10.09
N ASN A 134 -14.88 1.21 8.81
CA ASN A 134 -15.20 2.57 8.36
C ASN A 134 -14.19 3.63 8.87
N LEU A 135 -12.90 3.34 8.73
CA LEU A 135 -11.81 4.19 9.22
C LEU A 135 -11.39 5.28 8.22
N TYR A 136 -11.60 5.04 6.93
CA TYR A 136 -11.11 5.94 5.88
C TYR A 136 -11.74 7.33 5.85
N PRO A 137 -13.02 7.54 6.23
CA PRO A 137 -13.55 8.90 6.40
C PRO A 137 -12.74 9.73 7.42
N ARG A 138 -12.37 9.12 8.56
CA ARG A 138 -11.56 9.77 9.59
C ARG A 138 -10.12 9.99 9.14
N ILE A 139 -9.53 9.02 8.42
CA ILE A 139 -8.20 9.15 7.82
C ILE A 139 -8.17 10.32 6.83
N ALA A 140 -9.17 10.42 5.96
CA ALA A 140 -9.27 11.51 4.99
C ALA A 140 -9.34 12.88 5.67
N GLU A 141 -10.20 13.01 6.68
CA GLU A 141 -10.33 14.23 7.49
C GLU A 141 -8.97 14.64 8.09
N LEU A 142 -8.31 13.72 8.80
CA LEU A 142 -7.02 13.98 9.44
C LEU A 142 -5.89 14.28 8.46
N ALA A 143 -5.97 13.72 7.26
CA ALA A 143 -4.99 13.95 6.19
C ALA A 143 -5.25 15.22 5.38
N GLY A 144 -6.36 15.93 5.61
CA GLY A 144 -6.76 17.09 4.81
C GLY A 144 -7.18 16.71 3.41
N LEU A 145 -7.84 15.56 3.26
CA LEU A 145 -8.34 15.02 2.01
C LEU A 145 -9.88 14.98 1.99
N ASN A 146 -10.43 14.95 0.79
CA ASN A 146 -11.86 14.80 0.55
C ASN A 146 -12.11 13.54 -0.29
N ILE A 147 -12.92 12.61 0.22
CA ILE A 147 -13.40 11.45 -0.52
C ILE A 147 -14.42 11.93 -1.54
N LYS A 148 -14.13 11.78 -2.81
CA LYS A 148 -15.02 12.14 -3.92
C LYS A 148 -15.94 11.00 -4.31
N GLU A 149 -15.41 9.78 -4.24
CA GLU A 149 -16.13 8.59 -4.65
C GLU A 149 -15.60 7.38 -3.88
N THR A 150 -16.48 6.44 -3.61
CA THR A 150 -16.14 5.12 -3.07
C THR A 150 -16.77 4.06 -3.96
N ILE A 151 -15.91 3.25 -4.59
CA ILE A 151 -16.32 2.15 -5.45
C ILE A 151 -16.13 0.85 -4.67
N LEU A 152 -17.17 0.02 -4.61
CA LEU A 152 -17.08 -1.30 -3.99
C LEU A 152 -16.69 -2.33 -5.04
N ARG A 153 -15.62 -3.08 -4.77
CA ARG A 153 -15.15 -4.19 -5.60
C ARG A 153 -15.41 -5.51 -4.90
N ALA A 154 -16.20 -6.37 -5.50
CA ALA A 154 -16.32 -7.76 -5.06
C ALA A 154 -15.01 -8.51 -5.34
N VAL A 155 -14.45 -9.16 -4.32
CA VAL A 155 -13.28 -10.00 -4.47
C VAL A 155 -13.73 -11.45 -4.65
N THR A 156 -13.16 -12.15 -5.62
CA THR A 156 -13.54 -13.52 -5.94
C THR A 156 -13.13 -14.49 -4.81
N LYS A 157 -13.99 -15.46 -4.50
CA LYS A 157 -13.80 -16.51 -3.46
C LYS A 157 -12.48 -17.30 -3.55
N ARG A 158 -11.67 -17.09 -4.60
CA ARG A 158 -10.44 -17.83 -4.85
C ARG A 158 -9.29 -17.45 -3.89
N THR A 159 -9.40 -16.30 -3.23
CA THR A 159 -8.36 -15.74 -2.35
C THR A 159 -8.73 -15.77 -0.86
N GLU A 160 -9.96 -16.12 -0.50
CA GLU A 160 -10.41 -16.11 0.89
C GLU A 160 -11.15 -17.41 1.30
N GLN A 161 -10.69 -17.96 2.41
CA GLN A 161 -11.30 -19.10 3.10
C GLN A 161 -12.36 -18.58 4.09
N GLY A 162 -13.47 -18.05 3.60
CA GLY A 162 -14.54 -17.56 4.47
C GLY A 162 -15.90 -17.52 3.79
N ASP A 163 -16.97 -17.77 4.55
CA ASP A 163 -18.35 -17.82 4.05
C ASP A 163 -18.98 -16.46 3.75
N ASN A 164 -18.31 -15.36 4.10
CA ASN A 164 -18.82 -14.01 3.85
C ASN A 164 -18.20 -13.41 2.58
N PRO A 165 -19.02 -12.78 1.72
CA PRO A 165 -18.51 -12.07 0.56
C PRO A 165 -17.56 -10.96 1.02
N TYR A 166 -16.31 -11.04 0.56
CA TYR A 166 -15.30 -10.03 0.83
C TYR A 166 -15.42 -8.92 -0.21
N GLN A 167 -15.46 -7.70 0.29
CA GLN A 167 -15.48 -6.51 -0.55
C GLN A 167 -14.32 -5.60 -0.19
N GLU A 168 -13.67 -5.07 -1.19
CA GLU A 168 -12.71 -3.98 -1.04
C GLU A 168 -13.36 -2.68 -1.47
N SER A 169 -13.01 -1.62 -0.77
CA SER A 169 -13.37 -0.26 -1.14
C SER A 169 -12.24 0.38 -1.92
N ILE A 170 -12.55 0.99 -3.05
CA ILE A 170 -11.63 1.85 -3.79
C ILE A 170 -12.06 3.28 -3.51
N PHE A 171 -11.25 4.01 -2.74
CA PHE A 171 -11.50 5.42 -2.43
C PHE A 171 -10.81 6.29 -3.46
N TYR A 172 -11.55 7.14 -4.14
CA TYR A 172 -11.02 8.27 -4.90
C TYR A 172 -11.04 9.51 -4.03
N MET A 173 -9.86 10.07 -3.78
CA MET A 173 -9.69 11.24 -2.93
C MET A 173 -8.92 12.35 -3.64
N VAL A 174 -9.13 13.56 -3.18
CA VAL A 174 -8.40 14.77 -3.61
C VAL A 174 -8.03 15.61 -2.39
N LYS A 175 -7.06 16.50 -2.54
CA LYS A 175 -6.74 17.47 -1.48
C LYS A 175 -7.94 18.40 -1.21
N ASN A 176 -8.15 18.74 0.05
CA ASN A 176 -9.10 19.81 0.37
C ASN A 176 -8.64 21.10 -0.31
N LYS A 177 -9.56 21.80 -0.95
CA LYS A 177 -9.25 23.16 -1.40
C LYS A 177 -8.96 23.98 -0.14
N LYS A 178 -7.78 24.62 -0.08
CA LYS A 178 -7.56 25.66 0.92
C LYS A 178 -8.62 26.73 0.66
N VAL A 179 -9.48 26.93 1.65
CA VAL A 179 -10.39 28.08 1.69
C VAL A 179 -9.55 29.35 1.83
#